data_48b6631279b682c4895479e9958c7463
#
_entry.id   48b6631279b682c4895479e9958c7463
#
_cell.length_a   1.000
_cell.length_b   1.000
_cell.length_c   1.000
_cell.angle_alpha   90.00
_cell.angle_beta   90.00
_cell.angle_gamma   90.00
#
_symmetry.space_group_name_H-M   'P 1'
#
loop_
_entity.id
_entity.type
_entity.pdbx_description
1 polymer ?
#
loop_
_entity_poly.entity_id
_entity_poly.type
_entity_poly.pdbx_seq_one_letter_code
_entity_poly.pdbx_strand_id
1 'polypeptide(L)'
;MPRQKLSHLTHTHYVLLQLSALRFSVLPFIRICKLFFASMSFSGASAGSVQFLGGNAARKAYEFGRTYVVRPKGKHQTTVVWLHGLGDNGGSWFQILETIPLPNIKWICPTAPSRPISLFGGFPSTAWFDVQELSEDAPDDQEGLDATVAHVVNLLSTEPTDIKLAVGGFSMGAAAALHTAMCHVSGKYSNGNEFPVNLSAVVGLSGWLPCAKSLSNKLSANEAPNRAASLPILLCHGKADDVVQYKFGEKSSKALASSGFGDVTFKSYAGLGHYTHPEEMQDICSWLKTKLNLDG
;
A
#
# COMPACT_ATOMS: atom_id res chain seq x y z
N MET A 1 26.49 -36.88 -29.41
CA MET A 1 26.27 -36.34 -28.07
C MET A 1 27.00 -35.02 -27.94
N PRO A 2 26.37 -33.90 -27.50
CA PRO A 2 25.60 -33.73 -26.28
C PRO A 2 24.26 -32.99 -26.49
N ARG A 3 23.21 -33.47 -25.83
CA ARG A 3 21.95 -32.70 -25.59
C ARG A 3 21.89 -32.54 -24.08
N GLN A 4 22.11 -31.32 -23.59
CA GLN A 4 21.66 -30.82 -22.29
C GLN A 4 22.26 -29.43 -22.08
N LYS A 5 21.52 -28.37 -22.43
CA LYS A 5 21.66 -26.99 -21.94
C LYS A 5 20.67 -26.07 -22.69
N LEU A 6 19.37 -26.26 -22.49
CA LEU A 6 18.38 -25.34 -23.07
C LEU A 6 17.09 -25.14 -22.22
N SER A 7 17.11 -25.48 -20.94
CA SER A 7 15.87 -25.39 -20.11
C SER A 7 15.84 -24.30 -19.07
N HIS A 8 16.89 -23.50 -18.88
CA HIS A 8 16.92 -22.44 -17.86
C HIS A 8 16.78 -21.01 -18.38
N LEU A 9 16.78 -20.79 -19.69
CA LEU A 9 16.68 -19.44 -20.28
C LEU A 9 15.25 -18.97 -20.57
N THR A 10 14.28 -19.86 -20.61
CA THR A 10 12.90 -19.53 -21.01
C THR A 10 12.05 -18.91 -19.91
N HIS A 11 12.31 -19.21 -18.65
CA HIS A 11 11.49 -18.71 -17.53
C HIS A 11 11.78 -17.25 -17.19
N THR A 12 13.06 -16.86 -17.22
CA THR A 12 13.50 -15.48 -16.94
C THR A 12 13.04 -14.50 -18.03
N HIS A 13 13.00 -14.94 -19.30
CA HIS A 13 12.52 -14.12 -20.42
C HIS A 13 11.00 -13.90 -20.38
N TYR A 14 10.23 -14.89 -19.91
CA TYR A 14 8.77 -14.77 -19.82
C TYR A 14 8.35 -13.80 -18.71
N VAL A 15 9.04 -13.80 -17.58
CA VAL A 15 8.83 -12.86 -16.47
C VAL A 15 9.19 -11.42 -16.89
N LEU A 16 10.29 -11.25 -17.66
CA LEU A 16 10.70 -9.95 -18.19
C LEU A 16 9.70 -9.37 -19.21
N LEU A 17 9.07 -10.22 -20.02
CA LEU A 17 8.05 -9.80 -20.99
C LEU A 17 6.72 -9.42 -20.32
N GLN A 18 6.31 -10.09 -19.25
CA GLN A 18 5.09 -9.74 -18.52
C GLN A 18 5.25 -8.44 -17.71
N LEU A 19 6.42 -8.21 -17.11
CA LEU A 19 6.72 -6.96 -16.40
C LEU A 19 6.84 -5.77 -17.35
N SER A 20 7.24 -5.98 -18.63
CA SER A 20 7.23 -4.94 -19.65
C SER A 20 5.83 -4.59 -20.16
N ALA A 21 4.88 -5.53 -20.13
CA ALA A 21 3.49 -5.29 -20.52
C ALA A 21 2.73 -4.43 -19.49
N LEU A 22 3.11 -4.50 -18.20
CA LEU A 22 2.55 -3.66 -17.12
C LEU A 22 2.97 -2.18 -17.21
N ARG A 23 4.02 -1.84 -17.98
CA ARG A 23 4.38 -0.45 -18.29
C ARG A 23 3.27 0.33 -19.04
N PHE A 24 2.30 -0.35 -19.64
CA PHE A 24 1.30 0.27 -20.51
C PHE A 24 -0.06 0.55 -19.87
N SER A 25 -0.38 0.00 -18.69
CA SER A 25 -1.77 0.04 -18.19
C SER A 25 -2.09 1.21 -17.27
N VAL A 26 -1.15 1.74 -16.51
CA VAL A 26 -1.40 2.82 -15.51
C VAL A 26 -0.77 4.16 -15.90
N LEU A 27 0.38 4.16 -16.59
CA LEU A 27 1.09 5.38 -17.02
C LEU A 27 0.28 6.32 -17.95
N PRO A 28 -0.53 5.85 -18.93
CA PRO A 28 -1.28 6.76 -19.78
C PRO A 28 -2.33 7.55 -19.01
N PHE A 29 -2.98 6.94 -18.01
CA PHE A 29 -4.07 7.59 -17.28
C PHE A 29 -3.58 8.73 -16.39
N ILE A 30 -2.48 8.52 -15.66
CA ILE A 30 -1.87 9.55 -14.81
C ILE A 30 -1.23 10.67 -15.64
N ARG A 31 -0.58 10.36 -16.78
CA ARG A 31 -0.07 11.37 -17.71
C ARG A 31 -1.16 12.17 -18.40
N ILE A 32 -2.27 11.54 -18.78
CA ILE A 32 -3.43 12.22 -19.38
C ILE A 32 -4.05 13.19 -18.35
N CYS A 33 -4.19 12.79 -17.09
CA CYS A 33 -4.65 13.69 -16.04
C CYS A 33 -3.72 14.90 -15.84
N LYS A 34 -2.39 14.72 -15.82
CA LYS A 34 -1.45 15.87 -15.73
C LYS A 34 -1.54 16.83 -16.92
N LEU A 35 -1.80 16.34 -18.14
CA LEU A 35 -1.95 17.18 -19.35
C LEU A 35 -3.29 17.93 -19.37
N PHE A 36 -4.35 17.37 -18.80
CA PHE A 36 -5.66 18.04 -18.73
C PHE A 36 -5.66 19.22 -17.73
N PHE A 37 -4.92 19.11 -16.62
CA PHE A 37 -4.84 20.20 -15.62
C PHE A 37 -3.98 21.40 -16.05
N ALA A 38 -3.06 21.23 -16.99
CA ALA A 38 -2.24 22.34 -17.49
C ALA A 38 -3.00 23.29 -18.43
N SER A 39 -4.22 22.94 -18.88
CA SER A 39 -4.98 23.72 -19.87
C SER A 39 -6.27 24.37 -19.35
N MET A 40 -6.63 24.21 -18.07
CA MET A 40 -7.85 24.82 -17.51
C MET A 40 -7.52 25.96 -16.54
N SER A 41 -7.46 27.18 -17.05
CA SER A 41 -7.63 28.40 -16.26
C SER A 41 -9.14 28.63 -15.98
N PHE A 42 -9.54 28.44 -14.74
CA PHE A 42 -10.94 28.65 -14.30
C PHE A 42 -11.19 30.10 -13.91
N SER A 43 -12.14 30.74 -14.60
CA SER A 43 -12.79 31.98 -14.16
C SER A 43 -13.86 31.66 -13.13
N GLY A 44 -13.82 32.35 -11.99
CA GLY A 44 -14.69 32.08 -10.86
C GLY A 44 -16.17 32.35 -11.10
N ALA A 45 -17.01 31.47 -10.55
CA ALA A 45 -18.42 31.72 -10.32
C ALA A 45 -18.76 31.46 -8.84
N SER A 46 -19.34 32.46 -8.19
CA SER A 46 -19.82 32.49 -6.82
C SER A 46 -20.93 31.45 -6.61
N ALA A 47 -20.78 30.53 -5.65
CA ALA A 47 -21.84 29.63 -5.21
C ALA A 47 -22.41 30.03 -3.87
N GLY A 48 -23.73 30.17 -3.83
CA GLY A 48 -24.52 30.56 -2.65
C GLY A 48 -24.50 29.46 -1.56
N SER A 49 -24.53 29.92 -0.32
CA SER A 49 -24.60 29.11 0.89
C SER A 49 -25.95 28.42 1.03
N VAL A 50 -25.94 27.07 1.06
CA VAL A 50 -27.09 26.27 1.50
C VAL A 50 -26.80 25.75 2.91
N GLN A 51 -27.64 26.16 3.88
CA GLN A 51 -27.60 25.62 5.24
C GLN A 51 -28.18 24.22 5.26
N PHE A 52 -27.39 23.23 5.67
CA PHE A 52 -27.86 21.88 5.98
C PHE A 52 -28.25 21.79 7.46
N LEU A 53 -29.52 21.48 7.71
CA LEU A 53 -30.05 21.07 9.01
C LEU A 53 -29.54 19.70 9.37
N GLY A 54 -29.13 19.52 10.64
CA GLY A 54 -28.52 18.30 11.17
C GLY A 54 -29.41 17.07 11.02
N GLY A 55 -28.86 16.06 10.36
CA GLY A 55 -29.35 14.70 10.34
C GLY A 55 -28.20 13.79 10.69
N ASN A 56 -28.45 12.73 11.47
CA ASN A 56 -27.51 11.65 11.80
C ASN A 56 -26.76 11.23 10.53
N ALA A 57 -25.46 11.53 10.48
CA ALA A 57 -24.61 11.09 9.37
C ALA A 57 -24.58 9.57 9.37
N ALA A 58 -25.35 8.92 8.49
CA ALA A 58 -25.24 7.51 8.21
C ALA A 58 -23.78 7.24 7.83
N ARG A 59 -23.10 6.34 8.54
CA ARG A 59 -21.75 5.89 8.21
C ARG A 59 -21.73 5.51 6.72
N LYS A 60 -20.89 6.16 5.95
CA LYS A 60 -20.73 5.91 4.52
C LYS A 60 -20.22 4.47 4.37
N ALA A 61 -21.10 3.55 3.96
CA ALA A 61 -20.70 2.17 3.68
C ALA A 61 -19.89 2.18 2.38
N TYR A 62 -18.63 1.74 2.44
CA TYR A 62 -17.80 1.56 1.25
C TYR A 62 -18.02 0.16 0.67
N GLU A 63 -18.39 0.09 -0.60
CA GLU A 63 -18.51 -1.16 -1.33
C GLU A 63 -17.16 -1.52 -1.96
N PHE A 64 -16.43 -2.45 -1.32
CA PHE A 64 -15.16 -2.95 -1.83
C PHE A 64 -15.38 -3.86 -3.03
N GLY A 65 -14.48 -3.78 -4.01
CA GLY A 65 -14.54 -4.59 -5.21
C GLY A 65 -14.08 -6.03 -4.97
N ARG A 66 -13.88 -6.76 -6.05
CA ARG A 66 -13.48 -8.18 -6.01
C ARG A 66 -12.13 -8.36 -5.32
N THR A 67 -12.05 -9.34 -4.42
CA THR A 67 -10.81 -9.80 -3.79
C THR A 67 -10.27 -11.03 -4.53
N TYR A 68 -8.98 -11.01 -4.84
CA TYR A 68 -8.26 -12.12 -5.47
C TYR A 68 -7.31 -12.74 -4.44
N VAL A 69 -7.10 -14.05 -4.54
CA VAL A 69 -6.29 -14.78 -3.56
C VAL A 69 -5.30 -15.70 -4.26
N VAL A 70 -4.00 -15.47 -4.05
CA VAL A 70 -2.94 -16.43 -4.40
C VAL A 70 -2.81 -17.39 -3.22
N ARG A 71 -3.13 -18.65 -3.46
CA ARG A 71 -3.00 -19.70 -2.44
C ARG A 71 -1.54 -20.10 -2.27
N PRO A 72 -1.08 -20.42 -1.05
CA PRO A 72 0.26 -20.92 -0.83
C PRO A 72 0.45 -22.25 -1.58
N LYS A 73 1.61 -22.41 -2.24
CA LYS A 73 2.00 -23.65 -2.93
C LYS A 73 2.72 -24.62 -1.98
N GLY A 74 3.25 -24.11 -0.86
CA GLY A 74 3.88 -24.86 0.23
C GLY A 74 3.04 -24.81 1.51
N LYS A 75 3.71 -25.02 2.66
CA LYS A 75 3.07 -24.89 3.97
C LYS A 75 2.64 -23.44 4.18
N HIS A 76 1.36 -23.21 4.48
CA HIS A 76 0.87 -21.87 4.80
C HIS A 76 1.48 -21.38 6.13
N GLN A 77 2.33 -20.37 6.08
CA GLN A 77 3.02 -19.80 7.24
C GLN A 77 2.68 -18.34 7.46
N THR A 78 2.31 -17.63 6.38
CA THR A 78 2.03 -16.20 6.42
C THR A 78 0.89 -15.85 5.47
N THR A 79 0.05 -14.91 5.89
CA THR A 79 -0.89 -14.22 4.99
C THR A 79 -0.50 -12.76 4.86
N VAL A 80 -0.44 -12.28 3.63
CA VAL A 80 -0.19 -10.88 3.32
C VAL A 80 -1.39 -10.30 2.59
N VAL A 81 -2.00 -9.23 3.13
CA VAL A 81 -2.94 -8.39 2.37
C VAL A 81 -2.13 -7.38 1.58
N TRP A 82 -2.34 -7.36 0.25
CA TRP A 82 -1.62 -6.46 -0.65
C TRP A 82 -2.56 -5.45 -1.30
N LEU A 83 -2.27 -4.17 -1.10
CA LEU A 83 -3.10 -3.05 -1.51
C LEU A 83 -2.54 -2.40 -2.78
N HIS A 84 -3.36 -2.26 -3.81
CA HIS A 84 -3.00 -1.66 -5.09
C HIS A 84 -2.91 -0.13 -5.04
N GLY A 85 -2.36 0.49 -6.07
CA GLY A 85 -2.31 1.94 -6.23
C GLY A 85 -3.65 2.56 -6.66
N LEU A 86 -3.75 3.89 -6.63
CA LEU A 86 -4.92 4.64 -7.09
C LEU A 86 -5.26 4.28 -8.55
N GLY A 87 -6.52 3.95 -8.82
CA GLY A 87 -7.01 3.62 -10.16
C GLY A 87 -6.75 2.19 -10.64
N ASP A 88 -6.02 1.38 -9.86
CA ASP A 88 -5.72 -0.02 -10.15
C ASP A 88 -6.73 -0.96 -9.48
N ASN A 89 -6.45 -2.25 -9.39
CA ASN A 89 -7.31 -3.27 -8.81
C ASN A 89 -6.50 -4.46 -8.25
N GLY A 90 -7.14 -5.32 -7.46
CA GLY A 90 -6.49 -6.50 -6.89
C GLY A 90 -6.06 -7.55 -7.91
N GLY A 91 -6.71 -7.61 -9.09
CA GLY A 91 -6.39 -8.57 -10.14
C GLY A 91 -5.03 -8.33 -10.78
N SER A 92 -4.61 -7.08 -10.95
CA SER A 92 -3.28 -6.71 -11.46
C SER A 92 -2.18 -7.24 -10.53
N TRP A 93 -2.34 -7.03 -9.23
CA TRP A 93 -1.38 -7.50 -8.23
C TRP A 93 -1.41 -9.02 -8.02
N PHE A 94 -2.57 -9.64 -8.13
CA PHE A 94 -2.69 -11.09 -8.13
C PHE A 94 -1.76 -11.73 -9.18
N GLN A 95 -1.75 -11.21 -10.42
CA GLN A 95 -0.90 -11.72 -11.50
C GLN A 95 0.59 -11.60 -11.19
N ILE A 96 1.03 -10.50 -10.57
CA ILE A 96 2.42 -10.29 -10.17
C ILE A 96 2.79 -11.24 -9.02
N LEU A 97 1.98 -11.25 -7.96
CA LEU A 97 2.27 -11.97 -6.73
C LEU A 97 2.21 -13.50 -6.90
N GLU A 98 1.43 -14.00 -7.87
CA GLU A 98 1.41 -15.43 -8.22
C GLU A 98 2.75 -15.92 -8.78
N THR A 99 3.56 -15.02 -9.36
CA THR A 99 4.85 -15.35 -9.98
C THR A 99 6.03 -15.29 -9.02
N ILE A 100 5.90 -14.65 -7.85
CA ILE A 100 7.02 -14.53 -6.92
C ILE A 100 7.30 -15.84 -6.16
N PRO A 101 8.61 -16.12 -5.89
CA PRO A 101 9.04 -17.39 -5.31
C PRO A 101 8.90 -17.41 -3.77
N LEU A 102 7.67 -17.22 -3.28
CA LEU A 102 7.31 -17.27 -1.86
C LEU A 102 6.16 -18.29 -1.65
N PRO A 103 6.46 -19.60 -1.76
CA PRO A 103 5.42 -20.63 -1.78
C PRO A 103 4.63 -20.75 -0.47
N ASN A 104 5.15 -20.23 0.64
CA ASN A 104 4.57 -20.35 1.97
C ASN A 104 3.67 -19.16 2.33
N ILE A 105 3.50 -18.21 1.40
CA ILE A 105 2.65 -17.03 1.60
C ILE A 105 1.32 -17.19 0.87
N LYS A 106 0.25 -16.91 1.59
CA LYS A 106 -1.06 -16.59 1.02
C LYS A 106 -1.13 -15.08 0.76
N TRP A 107 -1.42 -14.69 -0.47
CA TRP A 107 -1.64 -13.29 -0.80
C TRP A 107 -3.12 -13.01 -0.97
N ILE A 108 -3.62 -11.99 -0.31
CA ILE A 108 -4.98 -11.49 -0.47
C ILE A 108 -4.88 -10.11 -1.13
N CYS A 109 -5.42 -9.99 -2.33
CA CYS A 109 -5.37 -8.78 -3.15
C CYS A 109 -6.80 -8.21 -3.30
N PRO A 110 -7.28 -7.43 -2.34
CA PRO A 110 -8.60 -6.80 -2.45
C PRO A 110 -8.57 -5.66 -3.48
N THR A 111 -9.75 -5.31 -4.01
CA THR A 111 -9.95 -4.12 -4.85
C THR A 111 -10.65 -3.04 -4.03
N ALA A 112 -10.09 -1.85 -4.03
CA ALA A 112 -10.65 -0.68 -3.36
C ALA A 112 -12.03 -0.30 -3.91
N PRO A 113 -12.87 0.40 -3.14
CA PRO A 113 -14.14 0.92 -3.64
C PRO A 113 -13.90 1.98 -4.72
N SER A 114 -14.87 2.11 -5.64
CA SER A 114 -14.93 3.27 -6.53
C SER A 114 -15.48 4.47 -5.75
N ARG A 115 -14.72 5.58 -5.74
CA ARG A 115 -15.08 6.78 -4.99
C ARG A 115 -14.60 8.04 -5.70
N PRO A 116 -15.27 9.19 -5.50
CA PRO A 116 -14.76 10.48 -5.98
C PRO A 116 -13.39 10.77 -5.38
N ILE A 117 -12.45 11.27 -6.20
CA ILE A 117 -11.10 11.64 -5.77
C ILE A 117 -10.90 13.13 -5.97
N SER A 118 -10.62 13.83 -4.88
CA SER A 118 -10.45 15.29 -4.87
C SER A 118 -9.30 15.75 -5.76
N LEU A 119 -8.20 14.99 -5.80
CA LEU A 119 -7.07 15.22 -6.71
C LEU A 119 -7.47 15.22 -8.19
N PHE A 120 -8.54 14.52 -8.54
CA PHE A 120 -9.08 14.43 -9.90
C PHE A 120 -10.34 15.27 -10.09
N GLY A 121 -10.56 16.30 -9.25
CA GLY A 121 -11.75 17.16 -9.33
C GLY A 121 -13.06 16.42 -9.06
N GLY A 122 -13.02 15.33 -8.28
CA GLY A 122 -14.20 14.54 -7.92
C GLY A 122 -14.52 13.41 -8.91
N PHE A 123 -13.72 13.17 -9.93
CA PHE A 123 -13.91 12.01 -10.79
C PHE A 123 -13.73 10.71 -10.02
N PRO A 124 -14.64 9.72 -10.22
CA PRO A 124 -14.56 8.45 -9.50
C PRO A 124 -13.36 7.61 -9.98
N SER A 125 -12.67 7.01 -9.01
CA SER A 125 -11.59 6.06 -9.24
C SER A 125 -11.58 5.00 -8.15
N THR A 126 -11.00 3.84 -8.39
CA THR A 126 -10.73 2.86 -7.34
C THR A 126 -9.69 3.41 -6.39
N ALA A 127 -10.04 3.62 -5.12
CA ALA A 127 -9.17 4.28 -4.15
C ALA A 127 -9.45 3.85 -2.72
N TRP A 128 -8.39 3.67 -1.93
CA TRP A 128 -8.46 3.28 -0.52
C TRP A 128 -8.97 4.42 0.37
N PHE A 129 -8.59 5.64 0.06
CA PHE A 129 -9.00 6.87 0.75
C PHE A 129 -9.00 8.04 -0.25
N ASP A 130 -9.54 9.18 0.10
CA ASP A 130 -9.45 10.37 -0.74
C ASP A 130 -8.09 11.06 -0.58
N VAL A 131 -7.61 11.66 -1.66
CA VAL A 131 -6.40 12.49 -1.67
C VAL A 131 -6.68 13.76 -2.45
N GLN A 132 -6.35 14.91 -1.85
CA GLN A 132 -6.53 16.22 -2.47
C GLN A 132 -5.28 16.63 -3.26
N GLU A 133 -4.12 16.43 -2.63
CA GLU A 133 -2.81 16.67 -3.22
C GLU A 133 -1.76 15.84 -2.49
N LEU A 134 -0.60 15.63 -3.13
CA LEU A 134 0.56 15.01 -2.50
C LEU A 134 1.46 16.10 -1.93
N SER A 135 1.09 16.64 -0.78
CA SER A 135 1.87 17.62 -0.02
C SER A 135 1.88 17.29 1.47
N GLU A 136 2.85 17.86 2.20
CA GLU A 136 2.97 17.63 3.65
C GLU A 136 1.87 18.34 4.45
N ASP A 137 1.25 19.34 3.85
CA ASP A 137 0.22 20.16 4.49
C ASP A 137 -1.20 19.75 4.10
N ALA A 138 -1.33 18.84 3.12
CA ALA A 138 -2.63 18.31 2.72
C ALA A 138 -3.32 17.60 3.90
N PRO A 139 -4.63 17.79 4.07
CA PRO A 139 -5.37 17.02 5.05
C PRO A 139 -5.48 15.56 4.63
N ASP A 140 -5.29 14.66 5.59
CA ASP A 140 -5.51 13.22 5.38
C ASP A 140 -6.99 12.86 5.53
N ASP A 141 -7.51 12.01 4.64
CA ASP A 141 -8.83 11.39 4.76
C ASP A 141 -8.80 10.28 5.83
N GLN A 142 -8.85 10.67 7.10
CA GLN A 142 -8.79 9.72 8.22
C GLN A 142 -9.95 8.72 8.20
N GLU A 143 -11.14 9.13 7.78
CA GLU A 143 -12.30 8.24 7.68
C GLU A 143 -12.09 7.16 6.62
N GLY A 144 -11.61 7.53 5.44
CA GLY A 144 -11.27 6.59 4.38
C GLY A 144 -10.10 5.66 4.74
N LEU A 145 -9.09 6.20 5.42
CA LEU A 145 -7.96 5.40 5.94
C LEU A 145 -8.45 4.38 6.98
N ASP A 146 -9.25 4.78 7.98
CA ASP A 146 -9.79 3.87 8.99
C ASP A 146 -10.73 2.83 8.37
N ALA A 147 -11.56 3.18 7.39
CA ALA A 147 -12.41 2.24 6.67
C ALA A 147 -11.57 1.19 5.91
N THR A 148 -10.47 1.62 5.29
CA THR A 148 -9.53 0.72 4.62
C THR A 148 -8.84 -0.21 5.60
N VAL A 149 -8.36 0.32 6.73
CA VAL A 149 -7.76 -0.50 7.80
C VAL A 149 -8.75 -1.52 8.35
N ALA A 150 -10.02 -1.13 8.58
CA ALA A 150 -11.05 -2.05 9.02
C ALA A 150 -11.30 -3.18 8.00
N HIS A 151 -11.26 -2.88 6.70
CA HIS A 151 -11.35 -3.90 5.66
C HIS A 151 -10.15 -4.86 5.68
N VAL A 152 -8.91 -4.34 5.78
CA VAL A 152 -7.69 -5.14 5.93
C VAL A 152 -7.78 -6.07 7.15
N VAL A 153 -8.18 -5.53 8.29
CA VAL A 153 -8.37 -6.29 9.53
C VAL A 153 -9.42 -7.39 9.36
N ASN A 154 -10.55 -7.08 8.72
CA ASN A 154 -11.58 -8.07 8.46
C ASN A 154 -11.07 -9.25 7.60
N LEU A 155 -10.23 -8.97 6.59
CA LEU A 155 -9.59 -10.02 5.78
C LEU A 155 -8.59 -10.84 6.59
N LEU A 156 -7.78 -10.21 7.43
CA LEU A 156 -6.78 -10.89 8.26
C LEU A 156 -7.39 -11.67 9.43
N SER A 157 -8.50 -11.21 9.98
CA SER A 157 -9.17 -11.86 11.12
C SER A 157 -9.77 -13.23 10.79
N THR A 158 -9.92 -13.56 9.51
CA THR A 158 -10.40 -14.87 9.07
C THR A 158 -9.28 -15.91 8.96
N GLU A 159 -8.03 -15.50 9.15
CA GLU A 159 -6.88 -16.39 9.04
C GLU A 159 -6.67 -17.20 10.34
N PRO A 160 -6.07 -18.40 10.25
CA PRO A 160 -5.74 -19.21 11.43
C PRO A 160 -4.81 -18.44 12.40
N THR A 161 -4.95 -18.70 13.69
CA THR A 161 -4.24 -17.96 14.74
C THR A 161 -2.73 -18.22 14.81
N ASP A 162 -2.26 -19.32 14.20
CA ASP A 162 -0.85 -19.71 14.11
C ASP A 162 -0.14 -19.14 12.87
N ILE A 163 -0.85 -18.40 12.01
CA ILE A 163 -0.33 -17.79 10.80
C ILE A 163 0.17 -16.37 11.08
N LYS A 164 1.37 -16.03 10.59
CA LYS A 164 1.88 -14.66 10.63
C LYS A 164 1.07 -13.76 9.70
N LEU A 165 0.73 -12.57 10.15
CA LEU A 165 -0.09 -11.63 9.40
C LEU A 165 0.75 -10.42 8.99
N ALA A 166 0.64 -10.02 7.72
CA ALA A 166 1.35 -8.87 7.19
C ALA A 166 0.45 -8.07 6.24
N VAL A 167 0.86 -6.83 6.01
CA VAL A 167 0.21 -5.94 5.04
C VAL A 167 1.27 -5.29 4.16
N GLY A 168 0.96 -5.12 2.88
CA GLY A 168 1.82 -4.39 1.97
C GLY A 168 1.02 -3.68 0.88
N GLY A 169 1.70 -2.87 0.10
CA GLY A 169 1.04 -2.18 -1.00
C GLY A 169 1.97 -1.29 -1.81
N PHE A 170 1.40 -0.76 -2.88
CA PHE A 170 2.07 0.12 -3.82
C PHE A 170 1.36 1.48 -3.85
N SER A 171 2.12 2.59 -3.87
CA SER A 171 1.59 3.95 -4.02
C SER A 171 0.57 4.29 -2.91
N MET A 172 -0.67 4.62 -3.24
CA MET A 172 -1.77 4.82 -2.28
C MET A 172 -1.99 3.58 -1.38
N GLY A 173 -1.80 2.36 -1.92
CA GLY A 173 -1.87 1.12 -1.14
C GLY A 173 -0.74 1.02 -0.11
N ALA A 174 0.46 1.51 -0.42
CA ALA A 174 1.57 1.59 0.54
C ALA A 174 1.26 2.57 1.68
N ALA A 175 0.65 3.72 1.35
CA ALA A 175 0.21 4.67 2.37
C ALA A 175 -0.84 4.04 3.32
N ALA A 176 -1.81 3.31 2.77
CA ALA A 176 -2.80 2.58 3.58
C ALA A 176 -2.17 1.46 4.42
N ALA A 177 -1.16 0.74 3.90
CA ALA A 177 -0.41 -0.27 4.65
C ALA A 177 0.37 0.36 5.81
N LEU A 178 1.00 1.52 5.61
CA LEU A 178 1.68 2.25 6.67
C LEU A 178 0.70 2.80 7.73
N HIS A 179 -0.49 3.25 7.31
CA HIS A 179 -1.53 3.63 8.28
C HIS A 179 -2.02 2.44 9.11
N THR A 180 -2.11 1.25 8.49
CA THR A 180 -2.42 0.01 9.20
C THR A 180 -1.33 -0.32 10.26
N ALA A 181 -0.05 -0.10 9.93
CA ALA A 181 1.05 -0.22 10.90
C ALA A 181 0.88 0.75 12.08
N MET A 182 0.45 2.00 11.82
CA MET A 182 0.21 2.99 12.87
C MET A 182 -0.95 2.57 13.80
N CYS A 183 -2.03 2.02 13.25
CA CYS A 183 -3.14 1.50 14.03
C CYS A 183 -2.72 0.29 14.87
N HIS A 184 -1.91 -0.63 14.31
CA HIS A 184 -1.34 -1.76 15.05
C HIS A 184 -0.48 -1.29 16.23
N VAL A 185 0.43 -0.36 15.99
CA VAL A 185 1.36 0.14 17.03
C VAL A 185 0.59 0.87 18.13
N SER A 186 -0.36 1.75 17.79
CA SER A 186 -1.19 2.42 18.80
C SER A 186 -2.18 1.48 19.49
N GLY A 187 -2.47 0.31 18.92
CA GLY A 187 -3.50 -0.60 19.39
C GLY A 187 -4.92 -0.11 19.13
N LYS A 188 -5.08 0.97 18.34
CA LYS A 188 -6.38 1.61 18.09
C LYS A 188 -6.45 2.17 16.67
N TYR A 189 -7.67 2.20 16.14
CA TYR A 189 -8.00 3.04 14.98
C TYR A 189 -7.97 4.53 15.33
N SER A 190 -8.03 5.40 14.33
CA SER A 190 -8.08 6.85 14.57
C SER A 190 -9.37 7.27 15.32
N ASN A 191 -10.44 6.51 15.19
CA ASN A 191 -11.71 6.72 15.91
C ASN A 191 -11.70 6.21 17.38
N GLY A 192 -10.57 5.66 17.86
CA GLY A 192 -10.39 5.18 19.23
C GLY A 192 -10.78 3.72 19.49
N ASN A 193 -11.42 3.04 18.54
CA ASN A 193 -11.73 1.62 18.67
C ASN A 193 -10.45 0.77 18.68
N GLU A 194 -10.47 -0.38 19.37
CA GLU A 194 -9.33 -1.30 19.46
C GLU A 194 -8.97 -1.91 18.10
N PHE A 195 -7.67 -2.03 17.85
CA PHE A 195 -7.10 -2.71 16.70
C PHE A 195 -6.79 -4.17 17.07
N PRO A 196 -7.52 -5.17 16.51
CA PRO A 196 -7.52 -6.53 17.06
C PRO A 196 -6.46 -7.47 16.44
N VAL A 197 -5.65 -7.02 15.47
CA VAL A 197 -4.74 -7.87 14.71
C VAL A 197 -3.30 -7.59 15.08
N ASN A 198 -2.50 -8.66 15.23
CA ASN A 198 -1.06 -8.56 15.44
C ASN A 198 -0.31 -8.67 14.11
N LEU A 199 0.34 -7.61 13.66
CA LEU A 199 1.13 -7.58 12.44
C LEU A 199 2.55 -8.07 12.68
N SER A 200 3.06 -8.89 11.76
CA SER A 200 4.43 -9.42 11.77
C SER A 200 5.37 -8.71 10.80
N ALA A 201 4.84 -8.00 9.79
CA ALA A 201 5.63 -7.23 8.84
C ALA A 201 4.76 -6.24 8.06
N VAL A 202 5.39 -5.17 7.55
CA VAL A 202 4.75 -4.18 6.66
C VAL A 202 5.67 -3.88 5.48
N VAL A 203 5.11 -3.78 4.26
CA VAL A 203 5.85 -3.44 3.04
C VAL A 203 5.18 -2.28 2.32
N GLY A 204 5.92 -1.22 2.04
CA GLY A 204 5.43 -0.06 1.27
C GLY A 204 6.30 0.24 0.07
N LEU A 205 5.74 0.23 -1.15
CA LEU A 205 6.42 0.56 -2.38
C LEU A 205 5.94 1.89 -2.94
N SER A 206 6.85 2.82 -3.23
CA SER A 206 6.55 4.10 -3.88
C SER A 206 5.41 4.89 -3.21
N GLY A 207 5.34 4.87 -1.88
CA GLY A 207 4.28 5.49 -1.08
C GLY A 207 4.78 6.58 -0.14
N TRP A 208 3.91 6.95 0.78
CA TRP A 208 4.18 7.95 1.83
C TRP A 208 3.52 7.55 3.14
N LEU A 209 3.95 8.15 4.25
CA LEU A 209 3.33 7.97 5.56
C LEU A 209 2.18 8.99 5.73
N PRO A 210 0.92 8.57 5.68
CA PRO A 210 -0.19 9.45 5.97
C PRO A 210 -0.27 9.75 7.48
N CYS A 211 -0.90 10.86 7.83
CA CYS A 211 -1.05 11.29 9.23
C CYS A 211 0.29 11.42 10.00
N ALA A 212 1.39 11.69 9.31
CA ALA A 212 2.72 11.79 9.92
C ALA A 212 2.80 12.79 11.07
N LYS A 213 2.03 13.90 11.00
CA LYS A 213 1.95 14.93 12.05
C LYS A 213 1.40 14.38 13.39
N SER A 214 0.61 13.31 13.37
CA SER A 214 0.02 12.68 14.56
C SER A 214 0.82 11.49 15.10
N LEU A 215 1.97 11.18 14.52
CA LEU A 215 2.75 9.99 14.82
C LEU A 215 3.19 9.93 16.29
N SER A 216 3.71 11.03 16.84
CA SER A 216 4.12 11.12 18.24
C SER A 216 2.99 10.83 19.22
N ASN A 217 1.78 11.32 18.92
CA ASN A 217 0.61 11.09 19.75
C ASN A 217 0.18 9.60 19.73
N LYS A 218 0.31 8.93 18.60
CA LYS A 218 -0.03 7.51 18.45
C LYS A 218 0.95 6.60 19.22
N LEU A 219 2.18 7.05 19.43
CA LEU A 219 3.22 6.32 20.15
C LEU A 219 3.21 6.54 21.68
N SER A 220 2.34 7.39 22.18
CA SER A 220 2.23 7.68 23.63
C SER A 220 1.45 6.62 24.43
N ALA A 221 0.82 5.64 23.79
CA ALA A 221 0.12 4.53 24.47
C ALA A 221 1.15 3.56 25.11
N ASN A 222 0.83 2.96 26.27
CA ASN A 222 1.76 2.17 27.08
C ASN A 222 2.54 1.08 26.32
N GLU A 223 1.88 0.34 25.43
CA GLU A 223 2.51 -0.75 24.65
C GLU A 223 3.00 -0.32 23.26
N ALA A 224 2.71 0.90 22.84
CA ALA A 224 3.06 1.38 21.50
C ALA A 224 4.57 1.39 21.24
N PRO A 225 5.46 1.81 22.17
CA PRO A 225 6.89 1.78 21.93
C PRO A 225 7.42 0.36 21.68
N ASN A 226 6.94 -0.64 22.41
CA ASN A 226 7.37 -2.04 22.25
C ASN A 226 6.92 -2.58 20.89
N ARG A 227 5.67 -2.31 20.50
CA ARG A 227 5.15 -2.71 19.16
C ARG A 227 5.88 -2.00 18.04
N ALA A 228 6.19 -0.71 18.17
CA ALA A 228 6.97 0.03 17.18
C ALA A 228 8.39 -0.52 17.03
N ALA A 229 9.06 -0.80 18.16
CA ALA A 229 10.42 -1.33 18.15
C ALA A 229 10.52 -2.71 17.49
N SER A 230 9.47 -3.53 17.59
CA SER A 230 9.45 -4.92 17.12
C SER A 230 8.83 -5.15 15.74
N LEU A 231 8.14 -4.17 15.15
CA LEU A 231 7.47 -4.31 13.85
C LEU A 231 8.44 -4.05 12.70
N PRO A 232 8.81 -5.07 11.90
CA PRO A 232 9.62 -4.87 10.71
C PRO A 232 8.85 -4.11 9.63
N ILE A 233 9.46 -3.05 9.09
CA ILE A 233 8.91 -2.26 7.98
C ILE A 233 9.94 -2.17 6.86
N LEU A 234 9.54 -2.55 5.64
CA LEU A 234 10.30 -2.31 4.42
C LEU A 234 9.64 -1.20 3.61
N LEU A 235 10.42 -0.19 3.27
CA LEU A 235 10.04 0.84 2.31
C LEU A 235 10.96 0.77 1.10
N CYS A 236 10.39 0.74 -0.10
CA CYS A 236 11.10 0.78 -1.37
C CYS A 236 10.65 1.99 -2.17
N HIS A 237 11.59 2.70 -2.84
CA HIS A 237 11.22 3.87 -3.63
C HIS A 237 12.18 4.12 -4.79
N GLY A 238 11.61 4.42 -5.96
CA GLY A 238 12.38 4.84 -7.13
C GLY A 238 12.86 6.29 -7.02
N LYS A 239 14.15 6.54 -7.30
CA LYS A 239 14.71 7.91 -7.27
C LYS A 239 14.21 8.81 -8.40
N ALA A 240 13.68 8.21 -9.48
CA ALA A 240 13.10 8.92 -10.61
C ALA A 240 11.56 8.92 -10.59
N ASP A 241 10.94 8.60 -9.43
CA ASP A 241 9.49 8.64 -9.27
C ASP A 241 8.97 10.08 -9.39
N ASP A 242 8.19 10.33 -10.44
CA ASP A 242 7.62 11.62 -10.79
C ASP A 242 6.13 11.76 -10.38
N VAL A 243 5.54 10.70 -9.81
CA VAL A 243 4.17 10.66 -9.29
C VAL A 243 4.16 10.87 -7.78
N VAL A 244 4.74 9.94 -7.03
CA VAL A 244 5.04 10.09 -5.61
C VAL A 244 6.53 10.35 -5.49
N GLN A 245 6.92 11.63 -5.39
CA GLN A 245 8.33 12.01 -5.40
C GLN A 245 9.12 11.26 -4.32
N TYR A 246 10.33 10.82 -4.66
CA TYR A 246 11.27 10.10 -3.79
C TYR A 246 11.36 10.67 -2.37
N LYS A 247 11.34 12.01 -2.24
CA LYS A 247 11.38 12.71 -0.95
C LYS A 247 10.31 12.25 0.05
N PHE A 248 9.13 11.83 -0.42
CA PHE A 248 8.04 11.38 0.46
C PHE A 248 8.37 10.02 1.09
N GLY A 249 8.92 9.08 0.32
CA GLY A 249 9.39 7.80 0.87
C GLY A 249 10.55 7.97 1.84
N GLU A 250 11.54 8.81 1.49
CA GLU A 250 12.68 9.10 2.36
C GLU A 250 12.25 9.77 3.68
N LYS A 251 11.36 10.76 3.63
CA LYS A 251 10.80 11.41 4.82
C LYS A 251 10.00 10.44 5.68
N SER A 252 9.20 9.58 5.04
CA SER A 252 8.42 8.55 5.75
C SER A 252 9.33 7.61 6.53
N SER A 253 10.40 7.12 5.91
CA SER A 253 11.41 6.28 6.57
C SER A 253 12.07 6.97 7.75
N LYS A 254 12.49 8.23 7.57
CA LYS A 254 13.12 9.03 8.64
C LYS A 254 12.14 9.29 9.79
N ALA A 255 10.87 9.61 9.47
CA ALA A 255 9.84 9.86 10.48
C ALA A 255 9.56 8.61 11.32
N LEU A 256 9.45 7.45 10.70
CA LEU A 256 9.27 6.18 11.40
C LEU A 256 10.46 5.88 12.31
N ALA A 257 11.68 5.92 11.79
CA ALA A 257 12.90 5.62 12.57
C ALA A 257 13.08 6.59 13.76
N SER A 258 12.87 7.90 13.54
CA SER A 258 12.98 8.91 14.62
C SER A 258 11.87 8.80 15.66
N SER A 259 10.78 8.13 15.35
CA SER A 259 9.64 7.93 16.25
C SER A 259 9.68 6.60 17.02
N GLY A 260 10.80 5.86 16.97
CA GLY A 260 10.99 4.66 17.77
C GLY A 260 10.67 3.34 17.07
N PHE A 261 10.43 3.33 15.76
CA PHE A 261 10.37 2.09 14.99
C PHE A 261 11.79 1.52 14.85
N GLY A 262 12.05 0.39 15.51
CA GLY A 262 13.39 -0.18 15.63
C GLY A 262 13.86 -0.94 14.38
N ASP A 263 12.97 -1.36 13.52
CA ASP A 263 13.27 -2.22 12.36
C ASP A 263 12.68 -1.63 11.05
N VAL A 264 13.21 -0.49 10.64
CA VAL A 264 12.84 0.18 9.38
C VAL A 264 13.96 0.01 8.37
N THR A 265 13.66 -0.69 7.28
CA THR A 265 14.55 -0.82 6.12
C THR A 265 14.05 0.10 5.00
N PHE A 266 14.92 0.96 4.47
CA PHE A 266 14.62 1.81 3.32
C PHE A 266 15.55 1.47 2.16
N LYS A 267 14.98 1.08 1.01
CA LYS A 267 15.70 0.79 -0.22
C LYS A 267 15.33 1.78 -1.31
N SER A 268 16.31 2.25 -2.06
CA SER A 268 16.09 3.20 -3.16
C SER A 268 16.74 2.70 -4.45
N TYR A 269 16.06 2.91 -5.57
CA TYR A 269 16.46 2.39 -6.88
C TYR A 269 16.72 3.53 -7.85
N ALA A 270 17.95 3.60 -8.36
CA ALA A 270 18.35 4.63 -9.34
C ALA A 270 17.58 4.42 -10.66
N GLY A 271 17.05 5.51 -11.23
CA GLY A 271 16.33 5.46 -12.51
C GLY A 271 14.94 4.81 -12.46
N LEU A 272 14.52 4.23 -11.34
CA LEU A 272 13.18 3.68 -11.18
C LEU A 272 12.18 4.81 -11.00
N GLY A 273 11.14 4.82 -11.84
CA GLY A 273 9.98 5.72 -11.76
C GLY A 273 8.86 5.13 -10.89
N HIS A 274 7.61 5.60 -11.12
CA HIS A 274 6.43 5.11 -10.38
C HIS A 274 5.91 3.78 -10.91
N TYR A 275 6.71 2.73 -10.80
CA TYR A 275 6.39 1.34 -11.20
C TYR A 275 7.34 0.38 -10.47
N THR A 276 7.02 -0.93 -10.48
CA THR A 276 7.88 -1.94 -9.87
C THR A 276 8.97 -2.43 -10.82
N HIS A 277 10.11 -2.88 -10.25
CA HIS A 277 11.25 -3.42 -10.99
C HIS A 277 11.62 -4.82 -10.46
N PRO A 278 12.15 -5.75 -11.30
CA PRO A 278 12.53 -7.08 -10.84
C PRO A 278 13.49 -7.10 -9.65
N GLU A 279 14.45 -6.19 -9.58
CA GLU A 279 15.38 -6.07 -8.46
C GLU A 279 14.64 -5.70 -7.17
N GLU A 280 13.73 -4.73 -7.22
CA GLU A 280 12.89 -4.35 -6.09
C GLU A 280 12.05 -5.54 -5.59
N MET A 281 11.44 -6.30 -6.51
CA MET A 281 10.65 -7.48 -6.16
C MET A 281 11.51 -8.61 -5.55
N GLN A 282 12.75 -8.79 -6.01
CA GLN A 282 13.71 -9.75 -5.40
C GLN A 282 14.10 -9.33 -3.98
N ASP A 283 14.31 -8.02 -3.77
CA ASP A 283 14.61 -7.45 -2.46
C ASP A 283 13.47 -7.69 -1.47
N ILE A 284 12.22 -7.49 -1.91
CA ILE A 284 11.02 -7.77 -1.11
C ILE A 284 10.95 -9.24 -0.73
N CYS A 285 11.17 -10.15 -1.71
CA CYS A 285 11.17 -11.59 -1.46
C CYS A 285 12.22 -11.99 -0.42
N SER A 286 13.43 -11.48 -0.56
CA SER A 286 14.54 -11.78 0.34
C SER A 286 14.27 -11.23 1.75
N TRP A 287 13.75 -10.01 1.83
CA TRP A 287 13.41 -9.39 3.10
C TRP A 287 12.27 -10.12 3.82
N LEU A 288 11.19 -10.45 3.11
CA LEU A 288 10.06 -11.21 3.68
C LEU A 288 10.48 -12.58 4.16
N LYS A 289 11.33 -13.32 3.40
CA LYS A 289 11.89 -14.61 3.85
C LYS A 289 12.60 -14.47 5.18
N THR A 290 13.47 -13.48 5.29
CA THR A 290 14.26 -13.24 6.51
C THR A 290 13.38 -12.83 7.69
N LYS A 291 12.53 -11.82 7.51
CA LYS A 291 11.74 -11.25 8.63
C LYS A 291 10.62 -12.17 9.09
N LEU A 292 10.08 -12.95 8.20
CA LEU A 292 8.99 -13.88 8.51
C LEU A 292 9.46 -15.33 8.73
N ASN A 293 10.79 -15.59 8.70
CA ASN A 293 11.37 -16.93 8.86
C ASN A 293 10.64 -17.96 7.96
N LEU A 294 10.61 -17.67 6.66
CA LEU A 294 9.92 -18.52 5.68
C LEU A 294 10.83 -19.63 5.12
N ASP A 295 11.90 -19.94 5.78
CA ASP A 295 12.80 -21.01 5.42
C ASP A 295 12.19 -22.36 5.80
N GLY A 296 11.86 -23.13 4.77
CA GLY A 296 11.31 -24.48 4.91
C GLY A 296 11.07 -25.08 3.54
#